data_2c0da55d83c14ac73889926bb5ed0085
#
_entry.id   2c0da55d83c14ac73889926bb5ed0085
#
_cell.length_a   1.000
_cell.length_b   1.000
_cell.length_c   1.000
_cell.angle_alpha   90.00
_cell.angle_beta   90.00
_cell.angle_gamma   90.00
#
_symmetry.space_group_name_H-M   'P 1'
#
loop_
_entity.id
_entity.type
_entity.pdbx_description
1 polymer ?
#
loop_
_entity_poly.entity_id
_entity_poly.type
_entity_poly.pdbx_seq_one_letter_code
_entity_poly.pdbx_strand_id
1 'polypeptide(L)'
;AAIMVETVMGEGGIKVIPPWCLRELRKICTKKKILLILDEVQCGIGRSGKFFAFEHANVKPDIVPIAKGIGGGFPLAAVLMTKKVAKGMIPGTHGSTFGGNPLAMSIGSAVLEQIFKKGFLKNVQNISKYFNSELNKIKKGFPYIIKEVRGVGLLIGLQLFKDQTKFIQKLMDNKLLTIRAAENTIRLLPPLTVKKQEIDLAIKIIKKVCNSF
;
A
#
# COMPACT_ATOMS: atom_id res chain seq x y z
N ALA A 1 5.35 26.12 -3.18
CA ALA A 1 4.12 25.33 -3.04
C ALA A 1 4.29 23.95 -3.66
N ALA A 2 3.41 23.00 -3.30
CA ALA A 2 3.47 21.63 -3.72
C ALA A 2 2.06 21.03 -3.87
N ILE A 3 1.96 19.92 -4.59
CA ILE A 3 0.82 18.99 -4.54
C ILE A 3 1.31 17.73 -3.85
N MET A 4 0.59 17.27 -2.82
CA MET A 4 0.88 16.03 -2.11
C MET A 4 -0.32 15.10 -2.19
N VAL A 5 -0.09 13.84 -2.59
CA VAL A 5 -1.12 12.79 -2.65
C VAL A 5 -0.53 11.43 -2.30
N GLU A 6 -1.32 10.55 -1.72
CA GLU A 6 -1.00 9.13 -1.66
C GLU A 6 -1.18 8.52 -3.06
N THR A 7 -0.19 7.77 -3.55
CA THR A 7 -0.32 7.05 -4.84
C THR A 7 -1.46 6.03 -4.80
N VAL A 8 -1.66 5.40 -3.65
CA VAL A 8 -2.84 4.60 -3.31
C VAL A 8 -3.31 5.04 -1.93
N MET A 9 -4.50 5.61 -1.86
CA MET A 9 -5.08 6.08 -0.61
C MET A 9 -5.38 4.90 0.31
N GLY A 10 -4.61 4.75 1.39
CA GLY A 10 -4.79 3.65 2.33
C GLY A 10 -6.04 3.81 3.19
N GLU A 11 -6.05 4.80 4.07
CA GLU A 11 -7.18 5.12 4.94
C GLU A 11 -8.42 5.60 4.16
N GLY A 12 -8.21 6.25 3.01
CA GLY A 12 -9.26 6.74 2.13
C GLY A 12 -10.06 5.66 1.39
N GLY A 13 -9.85 4.37 1.72
CA GLY A 13 -10.66 3.26 1.20
C GLY A 13 -9.99 2.47 0.07
N ILE A 14 -8.69 2.42 0.05
CA ILE A 14 -7.87 1.70 -0.95
C ILE A 14 -8.17 2.19 -2.39
N LYS A 15 -8.15 3.49 -2.56
CA LYS A 15 -8.35 4.12 -3.87
C LYS A 15 -7.02 4.31 -4.57
N VAL A 16 -6.87 3.69 -5.73
CA VAL A 16 -5.70 3.86 -6.59
C VAL A 16 -5.87 5.10 -7.45
N ILE A 17 -4.92 6.04 -7.39
CA ILE A 17 -4.90 7.15 -8.34
C ILE A 17 -4.57 6.58 -9.73
N PRO A 18 -5.41 6.83 -10.74
CA PRO A 18 -5.16 6.33 -12.08
C PRO A 18 -3.80 6.80 -12.63
N PRO A 19 -3.03 5.95 -13.32
CA PRO A 19 -1.73 6.33 -13.87
C PRO A 19 -1.74 7.59 -14.75
N TRP A 20 -2.82 7.79 -15.50
CA TRP A 20 -2.97 9.01 -16.31
C TRP A 20 -3.07 10.26 -15.43
N CYS A 21 -3.78 10.19 -14.30
CA CYS A 21 -3.95 11.31 -13.36
C CYS A 21 -2.58 11.70 -12.73
N LEU A 22 -1.79 10.71 -12.30
CA LEU A 22 -0.43 10.98 -11.79
C LEU A 22 0.45 11.64 -12.84
N ARG A 23 0.35 11.22 -14.11
CA ARG A 23 1.08 11.87 -15.20
C ARG A 23 0.65 13.32 -15.42
N GLU A 24 -0.65 13.60 -15.38
CA GLU A 24 -1.16 14.98 -15.48
C GLU A 24 -0.73 15.83 -14.29
N LEU A 25 -0.79 15.31 -13.06
CA LEU A 25 -0.26 16.01 -11.87
C LEU A 25 1.22 16.38 -12.05
N ARG A 26 2.04 15.43 -12.56
CA ARG A 26 3.45 15.70 -12.84
C ARG A 26 3.64 16.82 -13.90
N LYS A 27 2.84 16.81 -14.96
CA LYS A 27 2.86 17.86 -15.99
C LYS A 27 2.49 19.22 -15.40
N ILE A 28 1.42 19.28 -14.61
CA ILE A 28 0.96 20.51 -13.94
C ILE A 28 2.05 21.04 -13.00
N CYS A 29 2.60 20.17 -12.14
CA CYS A 29 3.66 20.57 -11.22
C CYS A 29 4.90 21.11 -11.95
N THR A 30 5.27 20.47 -13.05
CA THR A 30 6.40 20.93 -13.88
C THR A 30 6.10 22.30 -14.51
N LYS A 31 4.94 22.47 -15.14
CA LYS A 31 4.51 23.72 -15.78
C LYS A 31 4.41 24.89 -14.78
N LYS A 32 3.88 24.60 -13.59
CA LYS A 32 3.70 25.62 -12.53
C LYS A 32 4.92 25.79 -11.63
N LYS A 33 6.01 25.04 -11.87
CA LYS A 33 7.24 25.06 -11.06
C LYS A 33 6.98 24.81 -9.57
N ILE A 34 6.03 23.93 -9.25
CA ILE A 34 5.71 23.45 -7.90
C ILE A 34 6.15 22.00 -7.73
N LEU A 35 6.27 21.54 -6.48
CA LEU A 35 6.73 20.19 -6.18
C LEU A 35 5.60 19.17 -6.26
N LEU A 36 5.92 17.97 -6.72
CA LEU A 36 5.04 16.80 -6.61
C LEU A 36 5.57 15.89 -5.50
N ILE A 37 4.75 15.68 -4.49
CA ILE A 37 5.03 14.77 -3.36
C ILE A 37 4.12 13.57 -3.49
N LEU A 38 4.69 12.38 -3.63
CA LEU A 38 3.92 11.14 -3.67
C LEU A 38 4.17 10.36 -2.39
N ASP A 39 3.13 10.26 -1.55
CA ASP A 39 3.20 9.53 -0.29
C ASP A 39 3.18 8.01 -0.57
N GLU A 40 4.29 7.37 -0.24
CA GLU A 40 4.52 5.93 -0.38
C GLU A 40 4.63 5.23 0.99
N VAL A 41 4.20 5.90 2.06
CA VAL A 41 4.25 5.37 3.43
C VAL A 41 3.52 4.04 3.55
N GLN A 42 2.39 3.87 2.87
CA GLN A 42 1.63 2.61 2.92
C GLN A 42 1.76 1.78 1.65
N CYS A 43 1.82 2.40 0.48
CA CYS A 43 1.77 1.71 -0.81
C CYS A 43 3.15 1.39 -1.40
N GLY A 44 4.22 1.99 -0.88
CA GLY A 44 5.60 1.75 -1.30
C GLY A 44 6.21 0.47 -0.74
N ILE A 45 7.53 0.38 -0.92
CA ILE A 45 8.38 -0.69 -0.38
C ILE A 45 7.85 -2.08 -0.79
N GLY A 46 7.54 -2.24 -2.08
CA GLY A 46 7.11 -3.51 -2.66
C GLY A 46 5.62 -3.84 -2.54
N ARG A 47 4.84 -3.10 -1.73
CA ARG A 47 3.43 -3.38 -1.45
C ARG A 47 2.55 -3.46 -2.70
N SER A 48 2.79 -2.59 -3.68
CA SER A 48 2.08 -2.55 -4.95
C SER A 48 2.55 -3.57 -5.99
N GLY A 49 3.58 -4.37 -5.67
CA GLY A 49 4.26 -5.27 -6.61
C GLY A 49 5.37 -4.60 -7.43
N LYS A 50 5.57 -3.29 -7.26
CA LYS A 50 6.77 -2.54 -7.64
C LYS A 50 7.39 -1.95 -6.39
N PHE A 51 8.64 -1.48 -6.46
CA PHE A 51 9.29 -0.91 -5.29
C PHE A 51 8.52 0.31 -4.79
N PHE A 52 8.19 1.23 -5.70
CA PHE A 52 7.25 2.33 -5.44
C PHE A 52 5.97 2.17 -6.28
N ALA A 53 4.83 2.54 -5.71
CA ALA A 53 3.56 2.46 -6.41
C ALA A 53 3.49 3.42 -7.61
N PHE A 54 4.12 4.59 -7.53
CA PHE A 54 4.16 5.55 -8.65
C PHE A 54 4.88 5.02 -9.91
N GLU A 55 5.70 3.98 -9.78
CA GLU A 55 6.33 3.33 -10.94
C GLU A 55 5.31 2.73 -11.91
N HIS A 56 4.10 2.41 -11.45
CA HIS A 56 3.01 1.97 -12.33
C HIS A 56 2.56 3.08 -13.31
N ALA A 57 2.76 4.34 -12.95
CA ALA A 57 2.43 5.48 -13.78
C ALA A 57 3.63 5.99 -14.60
N ASN A 58 4.84 5.47 -14.34
CA ASN A 58 6.09 5.94 -14.92
C ASN A 58 6.32 7.46 -14.72
N VAL A 59 6.05 7.95 -13.52
CA VAL A 59 6.31 9.33 -13.09
C VAL A 59 7.48 9.39 -12.12
N LYS A 60 8.12 10.55 -12.02
CA LYS A 60 9.17 10.84 -11.04
C LYS A 60 8.72 12.00 -10.15
N PRO A 61 8.38 11.76 -8.88
CA PRO A 61 8.07 12.83 -7.92
C PRO A 61 9.32 13.59 -7.50
N ASP A 62 9.12 14.74 -6.86
CA ASP A 62 10.20 15.53 -6.28
C ASP A 62 10.52 15.08 -4.86
N ILE A 63 9.52 14.60 -4.11
CA ILE A 63 9.64 14.11 -2.73
C ILE A 63 8.83 12.84 -2.59
N VAL A 64 9.37 11.86 -1.85
CA VAL A 64 8.74 10.56 -1.53
C VAL A 64 8.94 10.25 -0.05
N PRO A 65 7.96 10.46 0.82
CA PRO A 65 7.99 9.91 2.16
C PRO A 65 7.72 8.39 2.12
N ILE A 66 8.50 7.64 2.91
CA ILE A 66 8.39 6.20 3.12
C ILE A 66 8.43 5.87 4.60
N ALA A 67 7.69 4.84 5.01
CA ALA A 67 7.69 4.32 6.38
C ALA A 67 7.18 2.86 6.39
N LYS A 68 6.64 2.42 7.50
CA LYS A 68 5.97 1.11 7.67
C LYS A 68 6.81 -0.05 7.09
N GLY A 69 6.61 -0.38 5.82
CA GLY A 69 7.27 -1.51 5.16
C GLY A 69 8.79 -1.47 5.21
N ILE A 70 9.40 -0.26 5.18
CA ILE A 70 10.86 -0.12 5.21
C ILE A 70 11.47 -0.63 6.53
N GLY A 71 10.72 -0.57 7.61
CA GLY A 71 11.17 -1.05 8.93
C GLY A 71 10.88 -2.52 9.19
N GLY A 72 10.10 -3.21 8.33
CA GLY A 72 9.77 -4.63 8.53
C GLY A 72 9.08 -4.94 9.86
N GLY A 73 8.47 -3.95 10.52
CA GLY A 73 7.87 -4.00 11.85
C GLY A 73 8.60 -3.10 12.87
N PHE A 74 9.83 -2.68 12.61
CA PHE A 74 10.53 -1.70 13.42
C PHE A 74 10.12 -0.28 13.04
N PRO A 75 10.01 0.68 14.00
CA PRO A 75 9.69 2.08 13.70
C PRO A 75 10.81 2.75 12.89
N LEU A 76 10.63 2.84 11.58
CA LEU A 76 11.56 3.45 10.65
C LEU A 76 10.78 4.21 9.58
N ALA A 77 11.26 5.42 9.27
CA ALA A 77 10.76 6.24 8.18
C ALA A 77 11.92 6.97 7.51
N ALA A 78 11.73 7.37 6.27
CA ALA A 78 12.66 8.23 5.55
C ALA A 78 11.90 9.12 4.56
N VAL A 79 12.55 10.22 4.15
CA VAL A 79 12.07 11.06 3.08
C VAL A 79 13.13 11.11 1.99
N LEU A 80 12.75 10.65 0.82
CA LEU A 80 13.58 10.72 -0.38
C LEU A 80 13.24 12.00 -1.13
N MET A 81 14.24 12.66 -1.69
CA MET A 81 13.99 13.89 -2.47
C MET A 81 15.03 14.08 -3.57
N THR A 82 14.68 14.87 -4.57
CA THR A 82 15.62 15.24 -5.63
C THR A 82 16.73 16.14 -5.09
N LYS A 83 17.90 16.13 -5.74
CA LYS A 83 19.02 17.02 -5.38
C LYS A 83 18.61 18.50 -5.35
N LYS A 84 17.66 18.90 -6.21
CA LYS A 84 17.15 20.28 -6.24
C LYS A 84 16.40 20.64 -4.96
N VAL A 85 15.55 19.73 -4.47
CA VAL A 85 14.77 19.91 -3.22
C VAL A 85 15.71 19.86 -2.01
N ALA A 86 16.65 18.92 -2.00
CA ALA A 86 17.62 18.74 -0.92
C ALA A 86 18.48 19.98 -0.62
N LYS A 87 18.65 20.89 -1.56
CA LYS A 87 19.34 22.18 -1.31
C LYS A 87 18.65 23.05 -0.24
N GLY A 88 17.35 22.84 0.01
CA GLY A 88 16.62 23.52 1.09
C GLY A 88 16.80 22.87 2.46
N MET A 89 17.38 21.67 2.52
CA MET A 89 17.62 20.93 3.78
C MET A 89 19.03 21.25 4.29
N ILE A 90 19.21 22.47 4.76
CA ILE A 90 20.48 22.92 5.34
C ILE A 90 20.56 22.59 6.84
N PRO A 91 21.76 22.57 7.46
CA PRO A 91 21.88 22.35 8.90
C PRO A 91 20.94 23.24 9.72
N GLY A 92 20.26 22.66 10.71
CA GLY A 92 19.31 23.36 11.57
C GLY A 92 17.86 23.41 11.06
N THR A 93 17.57 23.02 9.80
CA THR A 93 16.18 23.02 9.28
C THR A 93 15.37 21.79 9.68
N HIS A 94 16.04 20.72 10.10
CA HIS A 94 15.43 19.47 10.55
C HIS A 94 16.29 18.82 11.62
N GLY A 95 15.66 18.18 12.59
CA GLY A 95 16.31 17.40 13.63
C GLY A 95 15.48 16.19 14.05
N SER A 96 16.17 15.15 14.49
CA SER A 96 15.54 13.94 15.07
C SER A 96 16.52 13.30 16.05
N THR A 97 16.08 13.13 17.29
CA THR A 97 16.92 12.51 18.34
C THR A 97 17.34 11.08 17.97
N PHE A 98 16.41 10.29 17.40
CA PHE A 98 16.65 8.88 17.04
C PHE A 98 16.86 8.67 15.54
N GLY A 99 16.82 9.71 14.73
CA GLY A 99 17.00 9.61 13.29
C GLY A 99 18.40 9.09 12.94
N GLY A 100 18.49 8.14 12.03
CA GLY A 100 19.75 7.56 11.57
C GLY A 100 20.42 6.63 12.59
N ASN A 101 19.73 6.18 13.65
CA ASN A 101 20.35 5.27 14.61
C ASN A 101 20.78 3.94 13.94
N PRO A 102 21.91 3.34 14.36
CA PRO A 102 22.50 2.18 13.70
C PRO A 102 21.56 0.97 13.61
N LEU A 103 20.75 0.74 14.65
CA LEU A 103 19.79 -0.37 14.68
C LEU A 103 18.73 -0.23 13.58
N ALA A 104 18.09 0.94 13.50
CA ALA A 104 17.10 1.23 12.47
C ALA A 104 17.70 1.12 11.06
N MET A 105 18.92 1.61 10.87
CA MET A 105 19.61 1.55 9.56
C MET A 105 19.93 0.11 9.17
N SER A 106 20.40 -0.72 10.10
CA SER A 106 20.67 -2.14 9.85
C SER A 106 19.40 -2.91 9.49
N ILE A 107 18.29 -2.65 10.20
CA ILE A 107 16.99 -3.27 9.91
C ILE A 107 16.49 -2.85 8.53
N GLY A 108 16.51 -1.54 8.22
CA GLY A 108 16.11 -1.04 6.92
C GLY A 108 16.92 -1.65 5.77
N SER A 109 18.23 -1.77 5.94
CA SER A 109 19.12 -2.42 4.97
C SER A 109 18.73 -3.89 4.75
N ALA A 110 18.52 -4.65 5.84
CA ALA A 110 18.10 -6.05 5.74
C ALA A 110 16.74 -6.21 5.03
N VAL A 111 15.78 -5.32 5.27
CA VAL A 111 14.49 -5.30 4.55
C VAL A 111 14.71 -5.03 3.06
N LEU A 112 15.52 -4.05 2.70
CA LEU A 112 15.82 -3.72 1.30
C LEU A 112 16.50 -4.89 0.59
N GLU A 113 17.48 -5.55 1.23
CA GLU A 113 18.12 -6.75 0.70
C GLU A 113 17.10 -7.85 0.36
N GLN A 114 16.08 -8.07 1.22
CA GLN A 114 15.05 -9.06 0.94
C GLN A 114 14.18 -8.63 -0.26
N ILE A 115 13.76 -7.38 -0.32
CA ILE A 115 12.88 -6.87 -1.38
C ILE A 115 13.59 -6.87 -2.74
N PHE A 116 14.88 -6.59 -2.77
CA PHE A 116 15.68 -6.57 -4.00
C PHE A 116 16.19 -7.95 -4.43
N LYS A 117 15.94 -9.01 -3.66
CA LYS A 117 16.24 -10.38 -4.13
C LYS A 117 15.54 -10.66 -5.45
N LYS A 118 16.28 -11.28 -6.37
CA LYS A 118 15.75 -11.68 -7.67
C LYS A 118 14.44 -12.46 -7.52
N GLY A 119 13.39 -12.01 -8.17
CA GLY A 119 12.10 -12.67 -8.17
C GLY A 119 11.15 -12.27 -7.03
N PHE A 120 11.60 -11.58 -5.97
CA PHE A 120 10.74 -11.21 -4.84
C PHE A 120 9.53 -10.38 -5.27
N LEU A 121 9.73 -9.24 -5.95
CA LEU A 121 8.61 -8.40 -6.42
C LEU A 121 7.76 -9.11 -7.49
N LYS A 122 8.37 -9.99 -8.30
CA LYS A 122 7.62 -10.81 -9.25
C LYS A 122 6.69 -11.78 -8.54
N ASN A 123 7.14 -12.37 -7.42
CA ASN A 123 6.27 -13.22 -6.59
C ASN A 123 5.12 -12.43 -5.98
N VAL A 124 5.39 -11.21 -5.45
CA VAL A 124 4.33 -10.30 -4.97
C VAL A 124 3.29 -10.04 -6.05
N GLN A 125 3.72 -9.77 -7.30
CA GLN A 125 2.80 -9.58 -8.43
C GLN A 125 1.98 -10.83 -8.73
N ASN A 126 2.59 -12.01 -8.72
CA ASN A 126 1.89 -13.27 -9.02
C ASN A 126 0.86 -13.59 -7.95
N ILE A 127 1.25 -13.52 -6.67
CA ILE A 127 0.35 -13.82 -5.57
C ILE A 127 -0.79 -12.81 -5.45
N SER A 128 -0.53 -11.53 -5.76
CA SER A 128 -1.57 -10.50 -5.78
C SER A 128 -2.59 -10.72 -6.90
N LYS A 129 -2.15 -11.12 -8.09
CA LYS A 129 -3.06 -11.48 -9.18
C LYS A 129 -3.96 -12.64 -8.81
N TYR A 130 -3.37 -13.67 -8.20
CA TYR A 130 -4.12 -14.82 -7.70
C TYR A 130 -5.16 -14.39 -6.66
N PHE A 131 -4.75 -13.64 -5.64
CA PHE A 131 -5.66 -13.18 -4.59
C PHE A 131 -6.80 -12.32 -5.14
N ASN A 132 -6.50 -11.36 -6.00
CA ASN A 132 -7.53 -10.54 -6.66
C ASN A 132 -8.50 -11.39 -7.49
N SER A 133 -8.02 -12.39 -8.21
CA SER A 133 -8.87 -13.32 -8.98
C SER A 133 -9.87 -14.04 -8.07
N GLU A 134 -9.39 -14.61 -6.96
CA GLU A 134 -10.24 -15.33 -6.00
C GLU A 134 -11.25 -14.41 -5.31
N LEU A 135 -10.83 -13.20 -4.90
CA LEU A 135 -11.75 -12.21 -4.32
C LEU A 135 -12.85 -11.78 -5.31
N ASN A 136 -12.52 -11.64 -6.60
CA ASN A 136 -13.52 -11.34 -7.62
C ASN A 136 -14.49 -12.50 -7.87
N LYS A 137 -14.06 -13.76 -7.69
CA LYS A 137 -14.98 -14.91 -7.69
C LYS A 137 -15.96 -14.84 -6.52
N ILE A 138 -15.46 -14.50 -5.31
CA ILE A 138 -16.33 -14.29 -4.13
C ILE A 138 -17.31 -13.15 -4.41
N LYS A 139 -16.84 -12.00 -4.90
CA LYS A 139 -17.73 -10.86 -5.26
C LYS A 139 -18.85 -11.31 -6.20
N LYS A 140 -18.56 -12.12 -7.23
CA LYS A 140 -19.57 -12.62 -8.17
C LYS A 140 -20.60 -13.54 -7.46
N GLY A 141 -20.15 -14.34 -6.49
CA GLY A 141 -21.05 -15.22 -5.70
C GLY A 141 -21.86 -14.48 -4.63
N PHE A 142 -21.41 -13.28 -4.22
CA PHE A 142 -22.04 -12.49 -3.16
C PHE A 142 -22.23 -11.02 -3.55
N PRO A 143 -22.97 -10.73 -4.66
CA PRO A 143 -23.08 -9.39 -5.23
C PRO A 143 -23.81 -8.39 -4.31
N TYR A 144 -24.60 -8.86 -3.35
CA TYR A 144 -25.32 -8.02 -2.37
C TYR A 144 -24.52 -7.80 -1.06
N ILE A 145 -23.31 -8.35 -0.97
CA ILE A 145 -22.43 -8.21 0.18
C ILE A 145 -21.20 -7.40 -0.23
N ILE A 146 -20.50 -7.82 -1.28
CA ILE A 146 -19.27 -7.16 -1.77
C ILE A 146 -19.62 -6.30 -2.97
N LYS A 147 -19.48 -4.99 -2.80
CA LYS A 147 -19.70 -3.99 -3.84
C LYS A 147 -18.54 -3.97 -4.84
N GLU A 148 -17.31 -3.91 -4.32
CA GLU A 148 -16.12 -3.76 -5.15
C GLU A 148 -14.90 -4.45 -4.52
N VAL A 149 -14.03 -4.99 -5.39
CA VAL A 149 -12.66 -5.39 -5.06
C VAL A 149 -11.73 -4.41 -5.76
N ARG A 150 -10.92 -3.67 -5.01
CA ARG A 150 -10.05 -2.63 -5.56
C ARG A 150 -8.66 -2.63 -4.91
N GLY A 151 -7.73 -1.90 -5.48
CA GLY A 151 -6.35 -1.82 -4.99
C GLY A 151 -5.31 -2.24 -6.03
N VAL A 152 -4.05 -2.33 -5.61
CA VAL A 152 -2.92 -2.74 -6.43
C VAL A 152 -1.93 -3.54 -5.61
N GLY A 153 -1.40 -4.60 -6.20
CA GLY A 153 -0.50 -5.51 -5.47
C GLY A 153 -1.21 -6.18 -4.30
N LEU A 154 -0.55 -6.21 -3.16
CA LEU A 154 -1.08 -6.72 -1.89
C LEU A 154 -1.63 -5.60 -0.98
N LEU A 155 -2.09 -4.51 -1.56
CA LEU A 155 -2.87 -3.46 -0.92
C LEU A 155 -4.27 -3.53 -1.51
N ILE A 156 -5.18 -4.28 -0.86
CA ILE A 156 -6.47 -4.65 -1.41
C ILE A 156 -7.59 -4.15 -0.49
N GLY A 157 -8.64 -3.61 -1.09
CA GLY A 157 -9.87 -3.20 -0.44
C GLY A 157 -11.07 -4.01 -0.91
N LEU A 158 -11.86 -4.50 0.05
CA LEU A 158 -13.20 -5.03 -0.19
C LEU A 158 -14.21 -3.98 0.26
N GLN A 159 -14.80 -3.26 -0.68
CA GLN A 159 -15.92 -2.38 -0.36
C GLN A 159 -17.20 -3.19 -0.21
N LEU A 160 -17.95 -2.93 0.86
CA LEU A 160 -19.14 -3.70 1.21
C LEU A 160 -20.42 -2.88 1.04
N PHE A 161 -21.53 -3.58 0.78
CA PHE A 161 -22.89 -3.07 1.00
C PHE A 161 -23.34 -3.28 2.47
N LYS A 162 -22.78 -4.26 3.15
CA LYS A 162 -23.07 -4.61 4.55
C LYS A 162 -22.15 -3.83 5.50
N ASP A 163 -22.54 -3.74 6.76
CA ASP A 163 -21.76 -3.07 7.79
C ASP A 163 -20.35 -3.68 7.93
N GLN A 164 -19.32 -2.86 7.71
CA GLN A 164 -17.93 -3.31 7.74
C GLN A 164 -17.48 -3.73 9.15
N THR A 165 -18.02 -3.11 10.20
CA THR A 165 -17.61 -3.41 11.58
C THR A 165 -18.04 -4.83 11.95
N LYS A 166 -19.30 -5.18 11.67
CA LYS A 166 -19.80 -6.55 11.86
C LYS A 166 -19.05 -7.56 11.00
N PHE A 167 -18.71 -7.20 9.78
CA PHE A 167 -17.97 -8.09 8.89
C PHE A 167 -16.55 -8.33 9.40
N ILE A 168 -15.83 -7.29 9.82
CA ILE A 168 -14.48 -7.39 10.43
C ILE A 168 -14.53 -8.24 11.69
N GLN A 169 -15.53 -8.03 12.56
CA GLN A 169 -15.68 -8.84 13.77
C GLN A 169 -15.82 -10.32 13.42
N LYS A 170 -16.68 -10.67 12.48
CA LYS A 170 -16.85 -12.06 12.03
C LYS A 170 -15.58 -12.64 11.40
N LEU A 171 -14.79 -11.85 10.66
CA LEU A 171 -13.48 -12.28 10.17
C LEU A 171 -12.52 -12.58 11.31
N MET A 172 -12.46 -11.70 12.31
CA MET A 172 -11.60 -11.86 13.51
C MET A 172 -12.01 -13.10 14.32
N ASP A 173 -13.29 -13.34 14.51
CA ASP A 173 -13.82 -14.55 15.20
C ASP A 173 -13.39 -15.82 14.46
N ASN A 174 -13.23 -15.76 13.13
CA ASN A 174 -12.72 -16.83 12.28
C ASN A 174 -11.20 -16.79 12.09
N LYS A 175 -10.45 -16.03 12.92
CA LYS A 175 -8.98 -15.96 12.95
C LYS A 175 -8.36 -15.28 11.71
N LEU A 176 -9.09 -14.39 11.05
CA LEU A 176 -8.57 -13.55 9.99
C LEU A 176 -8.61 -12.08 10.43
N LEU A 177 -7.43 -11.53 10.74
CA LEU A 177 -7.29 -10.13 11.11
C LEU A 177 -7.35 -9.23 9.87
N THR A 178 -8.21 -8.24 9.93
CA THR A 178 -8.36 -7.21 8.90
C THR A 178 -8.64 -5.87 9.56
N ILE A 179 -8.49 -4.77 8.84
CA ILE A 179 -8.78 -3.44 9.35
C ILE A 179 -9.72 -2.68 8.41
N ARG A 180 -10.45 -1.75 9.00
CA ARG A 180 -11.33 -0.86 8.24
C ARG A 180 -10.55 0.19 7.47
N ALA A 181 -11.16 0.68 6.40
CA ALA A 181 -10.82 1.90 5.70
C ALA A 181 -12.10 2.70 5.43
N ALA A 182 -11.98 3.92 4.92
CA ALA A 182 -13.13 4.74 4.56
C ALA A 182 -14.05 4.05 3.51
N GLU A 183 -15.24 4.59 3.31
CA GLU A 183 -16.23 4.12 2.34
C GLU A 183 -16.64 2.66 2.54
N ASN A 184 -16.84 2.26 3.79
CA ASN A 184 -17.29 0.92 4.13
C ASN A 184 -16.40 -0.19 3.53
N THR A 185 -15.08 0.02 3.58
CA THR A 185 -14.09 -0.84 2.94
C THR A 185 -13.27 -1.59 3.99
N ILE A 186 -13.12 -2.90 3.79
CA ILE A 186 -12.18 -3.74 4.54
C ILE A 186 -10.85 -3.75 3.80
N ARG A 187 -9.77 -3.52 4.55
CA ARG A 187 -8.42 -3.49 4.03
C ARG A 187 -7.72 -4.81 4.30
N LEU A 188 -7.22 -5.45 3.23
CA LEU A 188 -6.45 -6.69 3.27
C LEU A 188 -4.99 -6.38 2.95
N LEU A 189 -4.13 -6.63 3.92
CA LEU A 189 -2.69 -6.30 3.89
C LEU A 189 -1.85 -7.51 4.32
N PRO A 190 -1.86 -8.62 3.56
CA PRO A 190 -1.03 -9.76 3.92
C PRO A 190 0.45 -9.38 3.86
N PRO A 191 1.35 -10.08 4.57
CA PRO A 191 2.79 -9.87 4.42
C PRO A 191 3.24 -10.11 2.97
N LEU A 192 4.30 -9.43 2.52
CA LEU A 192 4.80 -9.59 1.15
C LEU A 192 5.34 -11.00 0.86
N THR A 193 5.62 -11.76 1.93
CA THR A 193 6.08 -13.16 1.90
C THR A 193 4.95 -14.18 1.95
N VAL A 194 3.68 -13.73 1.93
CA VAL A 194 2.50 -14.59 2.01
C VAL A 194 2.52 -15.68 0.95
N LYS A 195 2.18 -16.89 1.34
CA LYS A 195 2.13 -18.07 0.47
C LYS A 195 0.71 -18.28 -0.06
N LYS A 196 0.61 -19.04 -1.16
CA LYS A 196 -0.67 -19.36 -1.79
C LYS A 196 -1.65 -20.03 -0.82
N GLN A 197 -1.16 -20.98 0.00
CA GLN A 197 -2.01 -21.70 0.98
C GLN A 197 -2.62 -20.76 2.02
N GLU A 198 -1.90 -19.72 2.43
CA GLU A 198 -2.40 -18.71 3.38
C GLU A 198 -3.48 -17.83 2.73
N ILE A 199 -3.32 -17.51 1.45
CA ILE A 199 -4.36 -16.83 0.66
C ILE A 199 -5.60 -17.73 0.52
N ASP A 200 -5.43 -19.02 0.21
CA ASP A 200 -6.53 -19.98 0.10
C ASP A 200 -7.33 -20.08 1.41
N LEU A 201 -6.63 -20.06 2.56
CA LEU A 201 -7.25 -20.03 3.87
C LEU A 201 -8.06 -18.73 4.08
N ALA A 202 -7.47 -17.59 3.78
CA ALA A 202 -8.15 -16.29 3.89
C ALA A 202 -9.41 -16.24 3.01
N ILE A 203 -9.33 -16.72 1.77
CA ILE A 203 -10.45 -16.83 0.83
C ILE A 203 -11.57 -17.69 1.40
N LYS A 204 -11.24 -18.87 1.97
CA LYS A 204 -12.20 -19.77 2.62
C LYS A 204 -12.92 -19.06 3.78
N ILE A 205 -12.18 -18.32 4.61
CA ILE A 205 -12.75 -17.57 5.75
C ILE A 205 -13.67 -16.45 5.25
N ILE A 206 -13.22 -15.65 4.27
CA ILE A 206 -14.02 -14.56 3.70
C ILE A 206 -15.33 -15.11 3.12
N LYS A 207 -15.27 -16.22 2.37
CA LYS A 207 -16.46 -16.88 1.81
C LYS A 207 -17.40 -17.37 2.89
N LYS A 208 -16.86 -18.00 3.96
CA LYS A 208 -17.65 -18.44 5.13
C LYS A 208 -18.40 -17.28 5.78
N VAL A 209 -17.70 -16.14 5.97
CA VAL A 209 -18.30 -14.93 6.55
C VAL A 209 -19.37 -14.36 5.64
N CYS A 210 -19.16 -14.32 4.32
CA CYS A 210 -20.19 -13.88 3.37
C CYS A 210 -21.47 -14.75 3.49
N ASN A 211 -21.35 -16.07 3.65
CA ASN A 211 -22.51 -16.95 3.83
C ASN A 211 -23.30 -16.71 5.13
N SER A 212 -22.76 -15.92 6.07
CA SER A 212 -23.41 -15.64 7.37
C SER A 212 -24.12 -14.28 7.41
N PHE A 213 -24.23 -13.59 6.28
CA PHE A 213 -24.96 -12.32 6.09
C PHE A 213 -26.17 -12.48 5.18
#